data_5ddb51c5e73f59cc01f1c48287e6b956
#
_entry.id   5ddb51c5e73f59cc01f1c48287e6b956
#
_cell.length_a   1.000
_cell.length_b   1.000
_cell.length_c   1.000
_cell.angle_alpha   90.00
_cell.angle_beta   90.00
_cell.angle_gamma   90.00
#
_symmetry.space_group_name_H-M   'P 1'
#
loop_
_entity.id
_entity.type
_entity.pdbx_description
1 polymer ?
#
loop_
_entity_poly.entity_id
_entity_poly.type
_entity_poly.pdbx_seq_one_letter_code
_entity_poly.pdbx_strand_id
1 'polypeptide(L)'
;MDEKGFLMQGWIVIPVSLAYLGVLFLIAWYGDRQVRWLSRWRPWIYSLSIAVYCTSWTFYGTVGQASNNPWSFLPIYLAPILVFTLGWRILARLILIAKREHITSIADFIAARYGKSQGLAVAVTIIAVVGILPYIALQLRGITMGLDIVAPNLATDFGYQDYHVSWFVVGALAIFTMLFGTRHIDNTEHHRGMMMAVAFESIVKLAAFLIVGLFIMYLAVSSDKIDLLDVAASTYESPNIPTLIIHTVLTMLAIVCLPRQFHTMVVENERPQDLHTARWLFPLYLILMGLFVLPIAWAGQGLLTDMPADTYVISVPMAEGANHIALLAFLGGTSAASGMVIVSTIALAIMVSNDLVMPLLLRRMRLTQRTHRHFSGLLLVIRRGLILLLLLGAWLFYQALDTIHSLSAIGFLSFAAIAQFAPALIGGLYWRPGNRKGVYVGLLVGSVIWLITLMSQTSMLAGDSDSNLLLWIITPPELLRSCCWS
;
A
#
# COMPACT_ATOMS: atom_id res chain seq x y z
N MET A 1 1.33 -32.25 -25.90
CA MET A 1 0.56 -30.99 -25.84
C MET A 1 1.59 -29.87 -25.93
N ASP A 2 1.49 -29.04 -26.96
CA ASP A 2 2.54 -28.05 -27.27
C ASP A 2 2.70 -27.04 -26.14
N GLU A 3 3.84 -27.06 -25.46
CA GLU A 3 4.25 -26.07 -24.44
C GLU A 3 4.28 -24.61 -24.96
N LYS A 4 4.30 -24.42 -26.26
CA LYS A 4 4.42 -23.10 -26.90
C LYS A 4 3.15 -22.24 -26.91
N GLY A 5 1.98 -22.79 -26.58
CA GLY A 5 0.71 -22.06 -26.53
C GLY A 5 0.40 -21.36 -25.21
N PHE A 6 1.12 -21.68 -24.15
CA PHE A 6 0.82 -21.27 -22.76
C PHE A 6 1.53 -20.00 -22.29
N LEU A 7 2.61 -19.60 -22.96
CA LEU A 7 3.45 -18.49 -22.52
C LEU A 7 3.15 -17.22 -23.33
N MET A 8 2.72 -16.16 -22.68
CA MET A 8 2.71 -14.84 -23.32
C MET A 8 4.16 -14.43 -23.64
N GLN A 9 4.37 -13.98 -24.87
CA GLN A 9 5.69 -13.53 -25.28
C GLN A 9 6.05 -12.27 -24.52
N GLY A 10 7.15 -12.27 -23.77
CA GLY A 10 7.60 -11.18 -22.90
C GLY A 10 7.66 -9.81 -23.60
N TRP A 11 7.90 -9.79 -24.92
CA TRP A 11 7.91 -8.58 -25.72
C TRP A 11 6.53 -7.86 -25.79
N ILE A 12 5.39 -8.54 -25.48
CA ILE A 12 4.06 -7.90 -25.42
C ILE A 12 3.85 -7.23 -24.05
N VAL A 13 4.32 -7.85 -22.98
CA VAL A 13 4.08 -7.37 -21.60
C VAL A 13 4.75 -6.03 -21.33
N ILE A 14 5.99 -5.84 -21.82
CA ILE A 14 6.75 -4.59 -21.62
C ILE A 14 6.07 -3.39 -22.31
N PRO A 15 5.75 -3.43 -23.64
CA PRO A 15 5.07 -2.31 -24.29
C PRO A 15 3.71 -1.99 -23.68
N VAL A 16 2.93 -3.01 -23.28
CA VAL A 16 1.62 -2.81 -22.65
C VAL A 16 1.78 -2.11 -21.29
N SER A 17 2.77 -2.53 -20.48
CA SER A 17 3.07 -1.88 -19.20
C SER A 17 3.54 -0.44 -19.37
N LEU A 18 4.42 -0.18 -20.36
CA LEU A 18 4.87 1.18 -20.69
C LEU A 18 3.74 2.04 -21.25
N ALA A 19 2.87 1.48 -22.10
CA ALA A 19 1.68 2.18 -22.59
C ALA A 19 0.74 2.55 -21.44
N TYR A 20 0.53 1.63 -20.49
CA TYR A 20 -0.26 1.89 -19.30
C TYR A 20 0.33 3.05 -18.46
N LEU A 21 1.63 3.03 -18.18
CA LEU A 21 2.32 4.13 -17.51
C LEU A 21 2.20 5.44 -18.29
N GLY A 22 2.30 5.40 -19.62
CA GLY A 22 2.08 6.54 -20.51
C GLY A 22 0.67 7.13 -20.39
N VAL A 23 -0.35 6.28 -20.31
CA VAL A 23 -1.75 6.69 -20.08
C VAL A 23 -1.89 7.38 -18.72
N LEU A 24 -1.31 6.81 -17.65
CA LEU A 24 -1.31 7.45 -16.33
C LEU A 24 -0.65 8.83 -16.37
N PHE A 25 0.48 8.94 -17.09
CA PHE A 25 1.16 10.22 -17.28
C PHE A 25 0.26 11.24 -17.98
N LEU A 26 -0.41 10.86 -19.05
CA LEU A 26 -1.33 11.74 -19.78
C LEU A 26 -2.49 12.19 -18.91
N ILE A 27 -3.07 11.28 -18.11
CA ILE A 27 -4.18 11.57 -17.20
C ILE A 27 -3.74 12.60 -16.14
N ALA A 28 -2.58 12.40 -15.54
CA ALA A 28 -2.08 13.35 -14.53
C ALA A 28 -1.72 14.70 -15.15
N TRP A 29 -1.08 14.72 -16.33
CA TRP A 29 -0.77 15.95 -17.05
C TRP A 29 -2.03 16.74 -17.43
N TYR A 30 -3.08 16.03 -17.88
CA TYR A 30 -4.38 16.63 -18.15
C TYR A 30 -5.05 17.16 -16.90
N GLY A 31 -4.99 16.42 -15.79
CA GLY A 31 -5.54 16.81 -14.51
C GLY A 31 -4.97 18.11 -13.95
N ASP A 32 -3.67 18.34 -14.15
CA ASP A 32 -3.00 19.58 -13.72
C ASP A 32 -3.43 20.81 -14.55
N ARG A 33 -3.92 20.62 -15.78
CA ARG A 33 -4.27 21.72 -16.70
C ARG A 33 -5.73 22.12 -16.70
N GLN A 34 -6.67 21.21 -16.44
CA GLN A 34 -8.12 21.38 -16.63
C GLN A 34 -8.87 21.61 -15.31
N VAL A 35 -8.86 22.84 -14.81
CA VAL A 35 -9.45 23.17 -13.50
C VAL A 35 -10.98 23.16 -13.48
N ARG A 36 -11.67 23.62 -14.54
CA ARG A 36 -13.14 23.81 -14.52
C ARG A 36 -13.95 22.52 -14.62
N TRP A 37 -13.55 21.60 -15.46
CA TRP A 37 -14.25 20.32 -15.63
C TRP A 37 -14.08 19.39 -14.43
N LEU A 38 -12.88 19.38 -13.82
CA LEU A 38 -12.56 18.56 -12.65
C LEU A 38 -13.40 18.95 -11.41
N SER A 39 -13.87 20.18 -11.32
CA SER A 39 -14.62 20.64 -10.13
C SER A 39 -15.91 19.85 -9.90
N ARG A 40 -16.58 19.39 -10.98
CA ARG A 40 -17.79 18.56 -10.91
C ARG A 40 -17.51 17.13 -10.44
N TRP A 41 -16.39 16.55 -10.86
CA TRP A 41 -16.00 15.18 -10.58
C TRP A 41 -15.12 15.04 -9.33
N ARG A 42 -14.73 16.17 -8.72
CA ARG A 42 -13.83 16.20 -7.57
C ARG A 42 -14.23 15.26 -6.43
N PRO A 43 -15.50 15.17 -5.94
CA PRO A 43 -15.85 14.26 -4.85
C PRO A 43 -15.61 12.79 -5.22
N TRP A 44 -15.82 12.44 -6.49
CA TRP A 44 -15.57 11.08 -7.01
C TRP A 44 -14.07 10.79 -7.12
N ILE A 45 -13.30 11.73 -7.70
CA ILE A 45 -11.84 11.63 -7.80
C ILE A 45 -11.23 11.48 -6.41
N TYR A 46 -11.64 12.32 -5.45
CA TYR A 46 -11.20 12.23 -4.07
C TYR A 46 -11.53 10.87 -3.45
N SER A 47 -12.74 10.38 -3.60
CA SER A 47 -13.17 9.11 -3.04
C SER A 47 -12.45 7.91 -3.65
N LEU A 48 -12.24 7.92 -4.98
CA LEU A 48 -11.50 6.87 -5.69
C LEU A 48 -9.99 6.93 -5.39
N SER A 49 -9.41 8.12 -5.19
CA SER A 49 -8.00 8.21 -4.83
C SER A 49 -7.71 7.70 -3.42
N ILE A 50 -8.68 7.73 -2.49
CA ILE A 50 -8.55 7.07 -1.19
C ILE A 50 -8.37 5.55 -1.36
N ALA A 51 -8.86 4.96 -2.45
CA ALA A 51 -8.65 3.55 -2.76
C ALA A 51 -7.20 3.20 -3.17
N VAL A 52 -6.23 4.14 -3.07
CA VAL A 52 -4.79 3.85 -2.97
C VAL A 52 -4.48 2.95 -1.75
N TYR A 53 -5.42 2.85 -0.81
CA TYR A 53 -5.42 1.84 0.24
C TYR A 53 -5.28 0.42 -0.30
N CYS A 54 -5.98 0.10 -1.39
CA CYS A 54 -5.90 -1.19 -2.08
C CYS A 54 -4.59 -1.29 -2.87
N THR A 55 -3.68 -2.12 -2.41
CA THR A 55 -2.32 -2.33 -2.89
C THR A 55 -2.14 -3.75 -3.42
N SER A 56 -0.93 -4.18 -3.79
CA SER A 56 -0.64 -5.57 -4.14
C SER A 56 -1.09 -6.55 -3.05
N TRP A 57 -1.03 -6.16 -1.77
CA TRP A 57 -1.54 -6.99 -0.69
C TRP A 57 -3.04 -7.25 -0.84
N THR A 58 -3.86 -6.21 -1.03
CA THR A 58 -5.32 -6.37 -1.19
C THR A 58 -5.72 -6.96 -2.54
N PHE A 59 -4.84 -6.94 -3.53
CA PHE A 59 -5.11 -7.50 -4.86
C PHE A 59 -4.70 -8.97 -4.97
N TYR A 60 -3.53 -9.32 -4.46
CA TYR A 60 -2.96 -10.66 -4.50
C TYR A 60 -2.98 -11.34 -3.13
N GLY A 61 -2.39 -10.69 -2.13
CA GLY A 61 -2.16 -11.30 -0.83
C GLY A 61 -3.41 -11.60 -0.02
N THR A 62 -4.55 -10.93 -0.27
CA THR A 62 -5.83 -11.30 0.38
C THR A 62 -6.39 -12.61 -0.16
N VAL A 63 -6.14 -12.93 -1.43
CA VAL A 63 -6.49 -14.22 -2.01
C VAL A 63 -5.60 -15.31 -1.41
N GLY A 64 -4.30 -15.07 -1.28
CA GLY A 64 -3.38 -15.97 -0.59
C GLY A 64 -3.74 -16.19 0.87
N GLN A 65 -4.15 -15.14 1.60
CA GLN A 65 -4.65 -15.26 2.97
C GLN A 65 -5.93 -16.11 3.03
N ALA A 66 -6.89 -15.86 2.14
CA ALA A 66 -8.16 -16.54 2.11
C ALA A 66 -8.03 -18.03 1.76
N SER A 67 -7.02 -18.42 0.99
CA SER A 67 -6.72 -19.82 0.71
C SER A 67 -6.23 -20.57 1.95
N ASN A 68 -5.45 -19.92 2.82
CA ASN A 68 -4.99 -20.54 4.07
C ASN A 68 -6.09 -20.57 5.14
N ASN A 69 -6.83 -19.46 5.28
CA ASN A 69 -7.96 -19.36 6.21
C ASN A 69 -9.01 -18.39 5.62
N PRO A 70 -10.24 -18.87 5.33
CA PRO A 70 -11.29 -18.11 4.66
C PRO A 70 -11.68 -16.78 5.35
N TRP A 71 -11.39 -16.61 6.63
CA TRP A 71 -11.75 -15.43 7.42
C TRP A 71 -10.62 -14.41 7.54
N SER A 72 -9.39 -14.82 7.27
CA SER A 72 -8.19 -14.01 7.57
C SER A 72 -8.07 -12.73 6.74
N PHE A 73 -8.69 -12.65 5.56
CA PHE A 73 -8.69 -11.46 4.70
C PHE A 73 -9.69 -10.39 5.14
N LEU A 74 -10.75 -10.75 5.90
CA LEU A 74 -11.82 -9.82 6.27
C LEU A 74 -11.35 -8.54 6.98
N PRO A 75 -10.42 -8.58 7.94
CA PRO A 75 -9.97 -7.39 8.65
C PRO A 75 -9.50 -6.25 7.74
N ILE A 76 -8.84 -6.57 6.63
CA ILE A 76 -8.30 -5.59 5.68
C ILE A 76 -9.41 -4.79 5.00
N TYR A 77 -10.56 -5.40 4.73
CA TYR A 77 -11.70 -4.73 4.12
C TYR A 77 -12.65 -4.15 5.16
N LEU A 78 -12.93 -4.89 6.24
CA LEU A 78 -13.89 -4.50 7.26
C LEU A 78 -13.44 -3.26 8.03
N ALA A 79 -12.16 -3.18 8.40
CA ALA A 79 -11.63 -2.08 9.20
C ALA A 79 -11.82 -0.71 8.52
N PRO A 80 -11.40 -0.48 7.27
CA PRO A 80 -11.65 0.81 6.61
C PRO A 80 -13.14 1.07 6.36
N ILE A 81 -13.96 0.04 6.11
CA ILE A 81 -15.41 0.20 6.02
C ILE A 81 -15.95 0.80 7.32
N LEU A 82 -15.56 0.24 8.48
CA LEU A 82 -15.96 0.76 9.79
C LEU A 82 -15.47 2.18 10.05
N VAL A 83 -14.22 2.49 9.67
CA VAL A 83 -13.65 3.84 9.84
C VAL A 83 -14.42 4.88 9.02
N PHE A 84 -14.80 4.56 7.78
CA PHE A 84 -15.51 5.52 6.91
C PHE A 84 -17.01 5.60 7.19
N THR A 85 -17.64 4.53 7.67
CA THR A 85 -19.09 4.50 8.00
C THR A 85 -19.35 4.99 9.42
N LEU A 86 -18.70 4.41 10.42
CA LEU A 86 -18.90 4.75 11.83
C LEU A 86 -17.94 5.85 12.32
N GLY A 87 -16.68 5.79 11.91
CA GLY A 87 -15.62 6.72 12.32
C GLY A 87 -15.55 8.02 11.52
N TRP A 88 -16.44 8.26 10.55
CA TRP A 88 -16.37 9.42 9.64
C TRP A 88 -16.30 10.77 10.35
N ARG A 89 -16.91 10.88 11.55
CA ARG A 89 -16.84 12.11 12.36
C ARG A 89 -15.43 12.42 12.87
N ILE A 90 -14.64 11.38 13.14
CA ILE A 90 -13.22 11.50 13.54
C ILE A 90 -12.43 12.01 12.34
N LEU A 91 -12.66 11.43 11.14
CA LEU A 91 -12.02 11.87 9.90
C LEU A 91 -12.38 13.31 9.55
N ALA A 92 -13.66 13.69 9.65
CA ALA A 92 -14.10 15.07 9.42
C ALA A 92 -13.41 16.06 10.35
N ARG A 93 -13.31 15.73 11.64
CA ARG A 93 -12.61 16.57 12.62
C ARG A 93 -11.12 16.68 12.32
N LEU A 94 -10.49 15.57 11.93
CA LEU A 94 -9.09 15.53 11.54
C LEU A 94 -8.82 16.44 10.33
N ILE A 95 -9.65 16.35 9.27
CA ILE A 95 -9.56 17.19 8.08
C ILE A 95 -9.73 18.66 8.43
N LEU A 96 -10.72 19.01 9.24
CA LEU A 96 -10.98 20.40 9.63
C LEU A 96 -9.81 21.00 10.40
N ILE A 97 -9.22 20.28 11.35
CA ILE A 97 -8.06 20.72 12.12
C ILE A 97 -6.84 20.85 11.21
N ALA A 98 -6.59 19.85 10.36
CA ALA A 98 -5.45 19.85 9.45
C ALA A 98 -5.49 21.07 8.50
N LYS A 99 -6.67 21.40 7.95
CA LYS A 99 -6.85 22.59 7.12
C LYS A 99 -6.62 23.89 7.87
N ARG A 100 -7.15 23.99 9.09
CA ARG A 100 -7.00 25.18 9.93
C ARG A 100 -5.55 25.45 10.30
N GLU A 101 -4.80 24.41 10.62
CA GLU A 101 -3.40 24.50 11.07
C GLU A 101 -2.39 24.34 9.93
N HIS A 102 -2.85 24.25 8.66
CA HIS A 102 -2.02 24.05 7.45
C HIS A 102 -1.09 22.83 7.56
N ILE A 103 -1.60 21.71 8.06
CA ILE A 103 -0.87 20.46 8.26
C ILE A 103 -0.53 19.82 6.92
N THR A 104 0.73 19.43 6.75
CA THR A 104 1.26 18.83 5.51
C THR A 104 1.54 17.33 5.63
N SER A 105 1.58 16.79 6.86
CA SER A 105 1.88 15.38 7.12
C SER A 105 1.33 14.94 8.48
N ILE A 106 1.30 13.61 8.70
CA ILE A 106 0.96 13.07 10.03
C ILE A 106 1.98 13.48 11.11
N ALA A 107 3.26 13.58 10.75
CA ALA A 107 4.30 14.03 11.68
C ALA A 107 4.06 15.49 12.10
N ASP A 108 3.72 16.34 11.14
CA ASP A 108 3.37 17.74 11.38
C ASP A 108 2.11 17.85 12.27
N PHE A 109 1.07 17.04 12.01
CA PHE A 109 -0.14 16.99 12.85
C PHE A 109 0.19 16.66 14.31
N ILE A 110 0.95 15.58 14.54
CA ILE A 110 1.33 15.16 15.89
C ILE A 110 2.21 16.24 16.55
N ALA A 111 3.20 16.76 15.85
CA ALA A 111 4.09 17.81 16.37
C ALA A 111 3.32 19.08 16.72
N ALA A 112 2.43 19.56 15.85
CA ALA A 112 1.62 20.75 16.05
C ALA A 112 0.75 20.64 17.32
N ARG A 113 0.14 19.47 17.53
CA ARG A 113 -0.73 19.23 18.69
C ARG A 113 0.03 19.22 20.02
N TYR A 114 1.26 18.71 20.02
CA TYR A 114 2.07 18.56 21.26
C TYR A 114 3.15 19.63 21.39
N GLY A 115 2.79 20.88 21.11
CA GLY A 115 3.61 22.06 21.37
C GLY A 115 4.60 22.41 20.27
N LYS A 116 4.28 22.10 19.00
CA LYS A 116 5.10 22.35 17.80
C LYS A 116 6.53 21.82 17.94
N SER A 117 6.63 20.60 18.49
CA SER A 117 7.91 19.99 18.82
C SER A 117 8.60 19.41 17.58
N GLN A 118 9.65 20.08 17.11
CA GLN A 118 10.48 19.61 15.99
C GLN A 118 11.02 18.19 16.22
N GLY A 119 11.50 17.89 17.46
CA GLY A 119 12.02 16.55 17.76
C GLY A 119 10.95 15.46 17.66
N LEU A 120 9.67 15.79 17.97
CA LEU A 120 8.57 14.84 17.81
C LEU A 120 8.25 14.59 16.33
N ALA A 121 8.27 15.65 15.51
CA ALA A 121 8.13 15.49 14.06
C ALA A 121 9.21 14.57 13.48
N VAL A 122 10.47 14.80 13.88
CA VAL A 122 11.62 13.96 13.48
C VAL A 122 11.42 12.50 13.90
N ALA A 123 11.02 12.24 15.15
CA ALA A 123 10.80 10.87 15.65
C ALA A 123 9.69 10.14 14.84
N VAL A 124 8.55 10.80 14.64
CA VAL A 124 7.44 10.24 13.84
C VAL A 124 7.87 9.98 12.39
N THR A 125 8.63 10.90 11.79
CA THR A 125 9.13 10.77 10.41
C THR A 125 10.10 9.59 10.28
N ILE A 126 11.03 9.40 11.21
CA ILE A 126 11.96 8.26 11.19
C ILE A 126 11.20 6.94 11.31
N ILE A 127 10.28 6.84 12.28
CA ILE A 127 9.46 5.63 12.47
C ILE A 127 8.61 5.36 11.23
N ALA A 128 8.02 6.39 10.61
CA ALA A 128 7.25 6.25 9.40
C ALA A 128 8.08 5.74 8.22
N VAL A 129 9.29 6.26 8.02
CA VAL A 129 10.21 5.81 6.97
C VAL A 129 10.57 4.35 7.18
N VAL A 130 11.06 3.99 8.37
CA VAL A 130 11.49 2.61 8.67
C VAL A 130 10.32 1.63 8.58
N GLY A 131 9.13 2.00 9.08
CA GLY A 131 7.94 1.14 9.09
C GLY A 131 7.29 0.96 7.70
N ILE A 132 7.48 1.91 6.77
CA ILE A 132 6.87 1.83 5.42
C ILE A 132 7.82 1.22 4.38
N LEU A 133 9.12 1.21 4.60
CA LEU A 133 10.08 0.59 3.66
C LEU A 133 9.71 -0.88 3.33
N PRO A 134 9.40 -1.77 4.31
CA PRO A 134 8.93 -3.11 4.02
C PRO A 134 7.67 -3.13 3.15
N TYR A 135 6.77 -2.18 3.36
CA TYR A 135 5.51 -2.11 2.61
C TYR A 135 5.72 -1.64 1.16
N ILE A 136 6.71 -0.79 0.89
CA ILE A 136 7.11 -0.45 -0.49
C ILE A 136 7.79 -1.67 -1.14
N ALA A 137 8.64 -2.40 -0.42
CA ALA A 137 9.27 -3.63 -0.90
C ALA A 137 8.23 -4.71 -1.29
N LEU A 138 7.15 -4.83 -0.51
CA LEU A 138 6.01 -5.70 -0.83
C LEU A 138 5.40 -5.35 -2.20
N GLN A 139 5.31 -4.07 -2.56
CA GLN A 139 4.77 -3.68 -3.88
C GLN A 139 5.72 -4.10 -5.01
N LEU A 140 7.03 -3.95 -4.81
CA LEU A 140 8.02 -4.43 -5.78
C LEU A 140 7.88 -5.94 -5.97
N ARG A 141 7.72 -6.71 -4.88
CA ARG A 141 7.48 -8.16 -4.93
C ARG A 141 6.19 -8.49 -5.68
N GLY A 142 5.10 -7.77 -5.46
CA GLY A 142 3.84 -8.01 -6.18
C GLY A 142 3.96 -7.79 -7.68
N ILE A 143 4.75 -6.80 -8.13
CA ILE A 143 4.98 -6.55 -9.55
C ILE A 143 5.90 -7.62 -10.16
N THR A 144 7.02 -7.96 -9.49
CA THR A 144 7.97 -8.96 -9.99
C THR A 144 7.33 -10.35 -10.06
N MET A 145 6.62 -10.76 -9.00
CA MET A 145 5.84 -12.01 -8.99
C MET A 145 4.84 -12.09 -10.16
N GLY A 146 4.13 -10.99 -10.42
CA GLY A 146 3.20 -10.93 -11.55
C GLY A 146 3.91 -11.03 -12.91
N LEU A 147 5.09 -10.42 -13.06
CA LEU A 147 5.93 -10.51 -14.27
C LEU A 147 6.44 -11.94 -14.49
N ASP A 148 6.91 -12.61 -13.43
CA ASP A 148 7.46 -13.98 -13.50
C ASP A 148 6.40 -14.98 -13.98
N ILE A 149 5.12 -14.73 -13.67
CA ILE A 149 4.01 -15.59 -14.12
C ILE A 149 3.63 -15.29 -15.56
N VAL A 150 3.43 -13.99 -15.90
CA VAL A 150 2.93 -13.60 -17.22
C VAL A 150 4.01 -13.70 -18.31
N ALA A 151 5.28 -13.52 -17.94
CA ALA A 151 6.43 -13.55 -18.83
C ALA A 151 7.64 -14.26 -18.20
N PRO A 152 7.57 -15.57 -17.92
CA PRO A 152 8.62 -16.31 -17.18
C PRO A 152 9.97 -16.33 -17.91
N ASN A 153 9.98 -16.18 -19.23
CA ASN A 153 11.21 -16.17 -20.03
C ASN A 153 11.79 -14.76 -20.25
N LEU A 154 11.21 -13.73 -19.62
CA LEU A 154 11.62 -12.34 -19.85
C LEU A 154 13.10 -12.11 -19.54
N ALA A 155 13.58 -12.64 -18.41
CA ALA A 155 14.97 -12.50 -18.00
C ALA A 155 15.92 -13.21 -18.98
N THR A 156 15.58 -14.44 -19.39
CA THR A 156 16.38 -15.25 -20.31
C THR A 156 16.33 -14.72 -21.74
N ASP A 157 15.19 -14.23 -22.23
CA ASP A 157 15.02 -13.67 -23.58
C ASP A 157 15.90 -12.43 -23.80
N PHE A 158 16.13 -11.64 -22.74
CA PHE A 158 17.00 -10.47 -22.78
C PHE A 158 18.41 -10.71 -22.23
N GLY A 159 18.77 -11.95 -21.87
CA GLY A 159 20.08 -12.32 -21.34
C GLY A 159 20.39 -11.74 -19.96
N TYR A 160 19.37 -11.41 -19.19
CA TYR A 160 19.50 -10.86 -17.85
C TYR A 160 19.26 -11.91 -16.77
N GLN A 161 19.85 -11.72 -15.59
CA GLN A 161 19.50 -12.49 -14.39
C GLN A 161 18.27 -11.86 -13.72
N ASP A 162 17.52 -12.65 -12.94
CA ASP A 162 16.23 -12.22 -12.33
C ASP A 162 16.30 -10.91 -11.54
N TYR A 163 17.45 -10.63 -10.89
CA TYR A 163 17.62 -9.38 -10.15
C TYR A 163 17.65 -8.12 -11.05
N HIS A 164 17.92 -8.26 -12.34
CA HIS A 164 17.90 -7.13 -13.27
C HIS A 164 16.49 -6.65 -13.58
N VAL A 165 15.50 -7.55 -13.57
CA VAL A 165 14.09 -7.19 -13.80
C VAL A 165 13.57 -6.27 -12.69
N SER A 166 13.95 -6.54 -11.44
CA SER A 166 13.56 -5.71 -10.30
C SER A 166 14.12 -4.29 -10.39
N TRP A 167 15.33 -4.09 -10.93
CA TRP A 167 15.90 -2.78 -11.19
C TRP A 167 15.11 -1.96 -12.22
N PHE A 168 14.63 -2.62 -13.29
CA PHE A 168 13.77 -1.95 -14.28
C PHE A 168 12.47 -1.46 -13.65
N VAL A 169 11.84 -2.29 -12.81
CA VAL A 169 10.61 -1.91 -12.07
C VAL A 169 10.90 -0.71 -11.17
N VAL A 170 11.96 -0.76 -10.36
CA VAL A 170 12.35 0.34 -9.47
C VAL A 170 12.67 1.61 -10.26
N GLY A 171 13.41 1.50 -11.35
CA GLY A 171 13.74 2.62 -12.22
C GLY A 171 12.51 3.28 -12.85
N ALA A 172 11.60 2.48 -13.38
CA ALA A 172 10.34 2.97 -13.95
C ALA A 172 9.49 3.69 -12.89
N LEU A 173 9.33 3.10 -11.70
CA LEU A 173 8.59 3.71 -10.59
C LEU A 173 9.28 4.98 -10.09
N ALA A 174 10.61 5.03 -10.05
CA ALA A 174 11.35 6.22 -9.65
C ALA A 174 11.15 7.37 -10.62
N ILE A 175 11.29 7.12 -11.94
CA ILE A 175 11.06 8.12 -12.97
C ILE A 175 9.62 8.63 -12.88
N PHE A 176 8.65 7.72 -12.79
CA PHE A 176 7.24 8.07 -12.71
C PHE A 176 6.95 8.91 -11.46
N THR A 177 7.41 8.48 -10.29
CA THR A 177 7.22 9.21 -9.03
C THR A 177 7.86 10.60 -9.06
N MET A 178 9.06 10.73 -9.62
CA MET A 178 9.73 12.03 -9.75
C MET A 178 8.99 12.98 -10.70
N LEU A 179 8.47 12.46 -11.81
CA LEU A 179 7.71 13.25 -12.77
C LEU A 179 6.38 13.75 -12.20
N PHE A 180 5.75 13.00 -11.31
CA PHE A 180 4.47 13.36 -10.69
C PHE A 180 4.62 14.11 -9.37
N GLY A 181 5.53 13.66 -8.50
CA GLY A 181 5.64 14.14 -7.12
C GLY A 181 6.43 15.43 -6.96
N THR A 182 7.12 15.92 -8.02
CA THR A 182 8.05 17.05 -7.88
C THR A 182 7.83 18.15 -8.92
N ARG A 183 6.59 18.35 -9.36
CA ARG A 183 6.27 19.41 -10.32
C ARG A 183 6.10 20.79 -9.68
N HIS A 184 5.47 20.88 -8.53
CA HIS A 184 5.17 22.11 -7.83
C HIS A 184 5.73 22.10 -6.42
N ILE A 185 6.16 23.28 -5.94
CA ILE A 185 6.87 23.44 -4.67
C ILE A 185 5.96 23.98 -3.58
N ASP A 186 4.86 24.62 -3.96
CA ASP A 186 3.95 25.21 -3.00
C ASP A 186 3.26 24.13 -2.17
N ASN A 187 3.57 24.12 -0.87
CA ASN A 187 2.97 23.20 0.10
C ASN A 187 1.44 23.41 0.26
N THR A 188 0.87 24.40 -0.40
CA THR A 188 -0.56 24.72 -0.42
C THR A 188 -1.26 24.27 -1.70
N GLU A 189 -0.51 23.87 -2.74
CA GLU A 189 -1.10 23.35 -3.97
C GLU A 189 -1.39 21.85 -3.85
N HIS A 190 -2.65 21.49 -4.06
CA HIS A 190 -3.07 20.09 -4.16
C HIS A 190 -2.55 19.47 -5.45
N HIS A 191 -2.06 18.24 -5.37
CA HIS A 191 -1.54 17.48 -6.52
C HIS A 191 -2.69 16.88 -7.34
N ARG A 192 -3.50 17.73 -7.99
CA ARG A 192 -4.73 17.32 -8.69
C ARG A 192 -4.48 16.27 -9.75
N GLY A 193 -3.41 16.41 -10.53
CA GLY A 193 -3.05 15.45 -11.55
C GLY A 193 -2.70 14.08 -10.95
N MET A 194 -1.94 14.06 -9.87
CA MET A 194 -1.64 12.83 -9.14
C MET A 194 -2.91 12.18 -8.60
N MET A 195 -3.80 12.94 -7.96
CA MET A 195 -5.07 12.43 -7.44
C MET A 195 -5.94 11.83 -8.54
N MET A 196 -5.94 12.44 -9.73
CA MET A 196 -6.68 11.93 -10.88
C MET A 196 -6.08 10.64 -11.44
N ALA A 197 -4.74 10.54 -11.52
CA ALA A 197 -4.07 9.30 -11.92
C ALA A 197 -4.35 8.17 -10.93
N VAL A 198 -4.23 8.42 -9.62
CA VAL A 198 -4.53 7.44 -8.56
C VAL A 198 -6.01 7.02 -8.58
N ALA A 199 -6.93 7.94 -8.85
CA ALA A 199 -8.35 7.59 -9.02
C ALA A 199 -8.57 6.68 -10.23
N PHE A 200 -7.89 6.93 -11.35
CA PHE A 200 -7.93 6.07 -12.53
C PHE A 200 -7.32 4.69 -12.27
N GLU A 201 -6.15 4.63 -11.61
CA GLU A 201 -5.55 3.36 -11.15
C GLU A 201 -6.53 2.54 -10.30
N SER A 202 -7.31 3.23 -9.46
CA SER A 202 -8.31 2.56 -8.62
C SER A 202 -9.46 1.95 -9.42
N ILE A 203 -9.85 2.57 -10.55
CA ILE A 203 -10.84 1.99 -11.47
C ILE A 203 -10.24 0.78 -12.20
N VAL A 204 -9.00 0.88 -12.69
CA VAL A 204 -8.34 -0.21 -13.43
C VAL A 204 -8.19 -1.46 -12.56
N LYS A 205 -7.65 -1.33 -11.34
CA LYS A 205 -7.47 -2.48 -10.44
C LYS A 205 -8.79 -3.10 -10.00
N LEU A 206 -9.83 -2.29 -9.75
CA LEU A 206 -11.16 -2.82 -9.43
C LEU A 206 -11.74 -3.59 -10.63
N ALA A 207 -11.71 -3.00 -11.81
CA ALA A 207 -12.21 -3.63 -13.03
C ALA A 207 -11.49 -4.94 -13.32
N ALA A 208 -10.16 -4.97 -13.22
CA ALA A 208 -9.36 -6.16 -13.40
C ALA A 208 -9.76 -7.27 -12.41
N PHE A 209 -9.90 -6.94 -11.13
CA PHE A 209 -10.27 -7.90 -10.09
C PHE A 209 -11.68 -8.47 -10.29
N LEU A 210 -12.64 -7.60 -10.64
CA LEU A 210 -14.01 -8.02 -10.93
C LEU A 210 -14.08 -8.91 -12.17
N ILE A 211 -13.33 -8.60 -13.24
CA ILE A 211 -13.30 -9.42 -14.46
C ILE A 211 -12.71 -10.81 -14.17
N VAL A 212 -11.63 -10.90 -13.40
CA VAL A 212 -11.08 -12.20 -12.96
C VAL A 212 -12.11 -12.97 -12.12
N GLY A 213 -12.75 -12.31 -11.17
CA GLY A 213 -13.78 -12.94 -10.33
C GLY A 213 -14.96 -13.47 -11.14
N LEU A 214 -15.48 -12.66 -12.09
CA LEU A 214 -16.56 -13.07 -12.99
C LEU A 214 -16.12 -14.21 -13.91
N PHE A 215 -14.90 -14.21 -14.41
CA PHE A 215 -14.34 -15.30 -15.20
C PHE A 215 -14.31 -16.62 -14.41
N ILE A 216 -13.89 -16.58 -13.14
CA ILE A 216 -13.88 -17.76 -12.27
C ILE A 216 -15.31 -18.26 -11.99
N MET A 217 -16.25 -17.37 -11.74
CA MET A 217 -17.66 -17.74 -11.57
C MET A 217 -18.22 -18.38 -12.85
N TYR A 218 -17.84 -17.85 -14.02
CA TYR A 218 -18.19 -18.46 -15.30
C TYR A 218 -17.61 -19.86 -15.46
N LEU A 219 -16.34 -20.08 -15.11
CA LEU A 219 -15.70 -21.40 -15.13
C LEU A 219 -16.41 -22.40 -14.21
N ALA A 220 -16.77 -21.99 -13.00
CA ALA A 220 -17.46 -22.83 -12.04
C ALA A 220 -18.85 -23.29 -12.50
N VAL A 221 -19.53 -22.47 -13.33
CA VAL A 221 -20.86 -22.79 -13.85
C VAL A 221 -20.78 -23.57 -15.17
N SER A 222 -19.78 -23.28 -16.02
CA SER A 222 -19.69 -23.80 -17.39
C SER A 222 -18.83 -25.06 -17.54
N SER A 223 -17.99 -25.38 -16.55
CA SER A 223 -17.10 -26.54 -16.60
C SER A 223 -17.21 -27.38 -15.34
N ASP A 224 -17.28 -28.71 -15.49
CA ASP A 224 -17.24 -29.67 -14.34
C ASP A 224 -15.84 -29.76 -13.69
N LYS A 225 -14.92 -28.85 -14.02
CA LYS A 225 -13.55 -28.89 -13.53
C LYS A 225 -13.41 -28.42 -12.09
N ILE A 226 -14.31 -27.56 -11.61
CA ILE A 226 -14.22 -26.95 -10.28
C ILE A 226 -15.59 -26.98 -9.62
N ASP A 227 -15.71 -27.68 -8.51
CA ASP A 227 -16.81 -27.50 -7.58
C ASP A 227 -16.36 -26.53 -6.45
N LEU A 228 -16.68 -25.26 -6.62
CA LEU A 228 -16.33 -24.24 -5.60
C LEU A 228 -16.98 -24.53 -4.24
N LEU A 229 -18.14 -25.19 -4.21
CA LEU A 229 -18.84 -25.51 -2.98
C LEU A 229 -18.16 -26.65 -2.23
N ASP A 230 -17.64 -27.65 -2.95
CA ASP A 230 -16.89 -28.76 -2.36
C ASP A 230 -15.55 -28.28 -1.79
N VAL A 231 -14.82 -27.45 -2.56
CA VAL A 231 -13.58 -26.81 -2.07
C VAL A 231 -13.86 -25.91 -0.87
N ALA A 232 -14.94 -25.14 -0.91
CA ALA A 232 -15.33 -24.28 0.22
C ALA A 232 -15.67 -25.11 1.47
N ALA A 233 -16.34 -26.25 1.31
CA ALA A 233 -16.69 -27.15 2.42
C ALA A 233 -15.45 -27.84 3.01
N SER A 234 -14.51 -28.28 2.15
CA SER A 234 -13.28 -28.95 2.58
C SER A 234 -12.26 -28.01 3.25
N THR A 235 -12.29 -26.72 2.91
CA THR A 235 -11.38 -25.68 3.45
C THR A 235 -12.02 -24.86 4.57
N TYR A 236 -13.24 -25.17 4.96
CA TYR A 236 -13.92 -24.42 6.00
C TYR A 236 -13.26 -24.63 7.36
N GLU A 237 -12.79 -23.53 7.93
CA GLU A 237 -12.34 -23.43 9.32
C GLU A 237 -13.23 -22.44 10.08
N SER A 238 -13.46 -22.72 11.38
CA SER A 238 -14.16 -21.77 12.23
C SER A 238 -13.34 -20.51 12.44
N PRO A 239 -13.98 -19.31 12.41
CA PRO A 239 -13.23 -18.06 12.57
C PRO A 239 -12.62 -17.95 13.96
N ASN A 240 -11.34 -17.61 14.04
CA ASN A 240 -10.70 -17.20 15.30
C ASN A 240 -11.09 -15.75 15.59
N ILE A 241 -12.16 -15.58 16.39
CA ILE A 241 -12.74 -14.26 16.69
C ILE A 241 -11.74 -13.30 17.35
N PRO A 242 -10.93 -13.70 18.36
CA PRO A 242 -9.90 -12.83 18.92
C PRO A 242 -8.92 -12.29 17.86
N THR A 243 -8.40 -13.14 17.00
CA THR A 243 -7.48 -12.74 15.93
C THR A 243 -8.14 -11.80 14.93
N LEU A 244 -9.39 -12.06 14.53
CA LEU A 244 -10.17 -11.17 13.67
C LEU A 244 -10.32 -9.77 14.28
N ILE A 245 -10.66 -9.69 15.58
CA ILE A 245 -10.82 -8.40 16.27
C ILE A 245 -9.48 -7.67 16.33
N ILE A 246 -8.39 -8.36 16.72
CA ILE A 246 -7.06 -7.75 16.82
C ILE A 246 -6.60 -7.18 15.46
N HIS A 247 -6.69 -7.96 14.39
CA HIS A 247 -6.32 -7.50 13.05
C HIS A 247 -7.23 -6.38 12.55
N THR A 248 -8.53 -6.42 12.86
CA THR A 248 -9.46 -5.36 12.49
C THR A 248 -9.10 -4.05 13.22
N VAL A 249 -8.86 -4.10 14.52
CA VAL A 249 -8.45 -2.91 15.30
C VAL A 249 -7.10 -2.39 14.80
N LEU A 250 -6.11 -3.26 14.60
CA LEU A 250 -4.81 -2.88 14.05
C LEU A 250 -4.96 -2.15 12.72
N THR A 251 -5.77 -2.69 11.81
CA THR A 251 -6.01 -2.10 10.49
C THR A 251 -6.79 -0.79 10.58
N MET A 252 -7.77 -0.67 11.50
CA MET A 252 -8.47 0.60 11.77
C MET A 252 -7.52 1.71 12.23
N LEU A 253 -6.57 1.39 13.10
CA LEU A 253 -5.57 2.33 13.58
C LEU A 253 -4.57 2.68 12.46
N ALA A 254 -4.13 1.67 11.71
CA ALA A 254 -3.16 1.84 10.64
C ALA A 254 -3.71 2.73 9.51
N ILE A 255 -4.94 2.54 9.04
CA ILE A 255 -5.47 3.30 7.90
C ILE A 255 -5.48 4.81 8.13
N VAL A 256 -5.71 5.24 9.37
CA VAL A 256 -5.72 6.68 9.71
C VAL A 256 -4.30 7.22 9.88
N CYS A 257 -3.36 6.36 10.24
CA CYS A 257 -1.98 6.73 10.55
C CYS A 257 -1.00 6.54 9.40
N LEU A 258 -1.32 5.73 8.38
CA LEU A 258 -0.46 5.52 7.22
C LEU A 258 -0.15 6.85 6.51
N PRO A 259 1.13 7.23 6.32
CA PRO A 259 1.49 8.52 5.69
C PRO A 259 0.79 8.77 4.36
N ARG A 260 0.70 7.76 3.48
CA ARG A 260 0.00 7.86 2.20
C ARG A 260 -1.50 8.11 2.36
N GLN A 261 -2.14 7.39 3.31
CA GLN A 261 -3.58 7.56 3.56
C GLN A 261 -3.87 8.90 4.21
N PHE A 262 -3.07 9.31 5.18
CA PHE A 262 -3.15 10.64 5.77
C PHE A 262 -2.99 11.72 4.70
N HIS A 263 -1.99 11.57 3.81
CA HIS A 263 -1.78 12.51 2.70
C HIS A 263 -3.01 12.58 1.79
N THR A 264 -3.50 11.44 1.30
CA THR A 264 -4.64 11.39 0.37
C THR A 264 -5.96 11.82 1.02
N MET A 265 -6.25 11.34 2.25
CA MET A 265 -7.52 11.63 2.93
C MET A 265 -7.58 13.04 3.52
N VAL A 266 -6.46 13.52 4.08
CA VAL A 266 -6.45 14.73 4.92
C VAL A 266 -5.80 15.90 4.19
N VAL A 267 -4.59 15.70 3.65
CA VAL A 267 -3.82 16.79 3.01
C VAL A 267 -4.40 17.14 1.66
N GLU A 268 -4.66 16.16 0.80
CA GLU A 268 -5.21 16.36 -0.55
C GLU A 268 -6.73 16.63 -0.58
N ASN A 269 -7.40 16.61 0.55
CA ASN A 269 -8.82 16.99 0.61
C ASN A 269 -9.00 18.48 0.32
N GLU A 270 -9.58 18.85 -0.82
CA GLU A 270 -9.85 20.27 -1.15
C GLU A 270 -11.03 20.82 -0.35
N ARG A 271 -12.10 20.06 -0.17
CA ARG A 271 -13.31 20.49 0.56
C ARG A 271 -13.77 19.42 1.55
N PRO A 272 -14.00 19.74 2.83
CA PRO A 272 -14.47 18.76 3.81
C PRO A 272 -15.76 18.04 3.40
N GLN A 273 -16.58 18.68 2.56
CA GLN A 273 -17.83 18.11 2.03
C GLN A 273 -17.60 16.90 1.12
N ASP A 274 -16.44 16.77 0.48
CA ASP A 274 -16.12 15.64 -0.38
C ASP A 274 -16.06 14.31 0.41
N LEU A 275 -15.85 14.40 1.73
CA LEU A 275 -15.94 13.24 2.63
C LEU A 275 -17.33 12.59 2.64
N HIS A 276 -18.41 13.35 2.35
CA HIS A 276 -19.76 12.78 2.25
C HIS A 276 -19.89 11.77 1.12
N THR A 277 -19.19 11.97 0.01
CA THR A 277 -19.12 10.99 -1.08
C THR A 277 -18.22 9.82 -0.69
N ALA A 278 -17.05 10.10 -0.11
CA ALA A 278 -16.08 9.08 0.26
C ALA A 278 -16.61 8.08 1.31
N ARG A 279 -17.47 8.53 2.26
CA ARG A 279 -18.00 7.67 3.33
C ARG A 279 -18.90 6.54 2.84
N TRP A 280 -19.41 6.57 1.62
CA TRP A 280 -20.17 5.48 1.03
C TRP A 280 -19.49 4.85 -0.19
N LEU A 281 -18.83 5.67 -1.03
CA LEU A 281 -18.21 5.18 -2.25
C LEU A 281 -16.97 4.31 -1.95
N PHE A 282 -16.14 4.71 -0.98
CA PHE A 282 -14.97 3.91 -0.62
C PHE A 282 -15.33 2.59 0.08
N PRO A 283 -16.27 2.51 1.05
CA PRO A 283 -16.81 1.24 1.52
C PRO A 283 -17.39 0.35 0.41
N LEU A 284 -18.17 0.92 -0.51
CA LEU A 284 -18.72 0.16 -1.65
C LEU A 284 -17.59 -0.42 -2.52
N TYR A 285 -16.56 0.38 -2.79
CA TYR A 285 -15.37 -0.07 -3.51
C TYR A 285 -14.71 -1.29 -2.82
N LEU A 286 -14.55 -1.23 -1.51
CA LEU A 286 -13.96 -2.32 -0.72
C LEU A 286 -14.82 -3.58 -0.69
N ILE A 287 -16.14 -3.42 -0.61
CA ILE A 287 -17.09 -4.57 -0.71
C ILE A 287 -16.94 -5.24 -2.08
N LEU A 288 -16.87 -4.46 -3.16
CA LEU A 288 -16.68 -4.99 -4.51
C LEU A 288 -15.34 -5.71 -4.67
N MET A 289 -14.26 -5.16 -4.09
CA MET A 289 -12.94 -5.83 -4.08
C MET A 289 -12.97 -7.12 -3.24
N GLY A 290 -13.66 -7.13 -2.10
CA GLY A 290 -13.75 -8.31 -1.24
C GLY A 290 -14.64 -9.44 -1.78
N LEU A 291 -15.56 -9.13 -2.70
CA LEU A 291 -16.60 -10.04 -3.17
C LEU A 291 -16.04 -11.33 -3.82
N PHE A 292 -14.98 -11.22 -4.60
CA PHE A 292 -14.40 -12.33 -5.35
C PHE A 292 -13.13 -12.92 -4.71
N VAL A 293 -12.73 -12.48 -3.53
CA VAL A 293 -11.53 -13.01 -2.85
C VAL A 293 -11.66 -14.52 -2.61
N LEU A 294 -12.78 -14.95 -1.99
CA LEU A 294 -13.02 -16.37 -1.72
C LEU A 294 -13.19 -17.21 -2.99
N PRO A 295 -14.03 -16.84 -3.96
CA PRO A 295 -14.13 -17.59 -5.22
C PRO A 295 -12.79 -17.78 -5.92
N ILE A 296 -11.93 -16.76 -5.95
CA ILE A 296 -10.60 -16.85 -6.58
C ILE A 296 -9.69 -17.77 -5.77
N ALA A 297 -9.71 -17.69 -4.43
CA ALA A 297 -8.93 -18.55 -3.56
C ALA A 297 -9.30 -20.03 -3.72
N TRP A 298 -10.62 -20.35 -3.70
CA TRP A 298 -11.11 -21.71 -3.87
C TRP A 298 -10.81 -22.28 -5.26
N ALA A 299 -10.96 -21.45 -6.31
CA ALA A 299 -10.60 -21.87 -7.66
C ALA A 299 -9.10 -22.16 -7.79
N GLY A 300 -8.25 -21.34 -7.17
CA GLY A 300 -6.81 -21.58 -7.13
C GLY A 300 -6.44 -22.88 -6.42
N GLN A 301 -7.03 -23.15 -5.25
CA GLN A 301 -6.84 -24.38 -4.51
C GLN A 301 -7.30 -25.63 -5.26
N GLY A 302 -8.43 -25.53 -5.98
CA GLY A 302 -8.98 -26.66 -6.74
C GLY A 302 -8.21 -26.98 -8.02
N LEU A 303 -7.61 -25.96 -8.67
CA LEU A 303 -6.93 -26.12 -9.97
C LEU A 303 -5.41 -26.16 -9.88
N LEU A 304 -4.79 -25.50 -8.90
CA LEU A 304 -3.36 -25.20 -8.88
C LEU A 304 -2.75 -25.64 -7.54
N THR A 305 -2.33 -26.90 -7.44
CA THR A 305 -1.77 -27.48 -6.20
C THR A 305 -0.34 -27.03 -5.91
N ASP A 306 0.44 -26.66 -6.94
CA ASP A 306 1.88 -26.39 -6.82
C ASP A 306 2.25 -24.90 -6.94
N MET A 307 1.26 -24.00 -7.02
CA MET A 307 1.48 -22.55 -7.21
C MET A 307 1.25 -21.79 -5.90
N PRO A 308 2.09 -20.77 -5.60
CA PRO A 308 1.87 -19.94 -4.43
C PRO A 308 0.49 -19.25 -4.47
N ALA A 309 -0.24 -19.26 -3.36
CA ALA A 309 -1.62 -18.79 -3.32
C ALA A 309 -1.79 -17.29 -3.63
N ASP A 310 -0.78 -16.46 -3.33
CA ASP A 310 -0.75 -15.05 -3.71
C ASP A 310 -0.78 -14.83 -5.24
N THR A 311 -0.50 -15.88 -6.04
CA THR A 311 -0.47 -15.80 -7.51
C THR A 311 -1.80 -16.13 -8.19
N TYR A 312 -2.77 -16.70 -7.49
CA TYR A 312 -4.00 -17.25 -8.06
C TYR A 312 -4.79 -16.29 -8.94
N VAL A 313 -4.76 -14.99 -8.62
CA VAL A 313 -5.44 -13.95 -9.42
C VAL A 313 -4.95 -13.92 -10.88
N ILE A 314 -3.68 -14.25 -11.12
CA ILE A 314 -3.07 -14.30 -12.46
C ILE A 314 -3.01 -15.74 -12.97
N SER A 315 -2.59 -16.66 -12.10
CA SER A 315 -2.27 -18.05 -12.50
C SER A 315 -3.52 -18.84 -12.91
N VAL A 316 -4.69 -18.61 -12.28
CA VAL A 316 -5.92 -19.33 -12.65
C VAL A 316 -6.38 -18.97 -14.07
N PRO A 317 -6.52 -17.68 -14.46
CA PRO A 317 -6.83 -17.35 -15.85
C PRO A 317 -5.79 -17.87 -16.86
N MET A 318 -4.51 -17.86 -16.47
CA MET A 318 -3.43 -18.35 -17.33
C MET A 318 -3.50 -19.85 -17.55
N ALA A 319 -3.73 -20.63 -16.49
CA ALA A 319 -3.88 -22.08 -16.56
C ALA A 319 -5.06 -22.53 -17.44
N GLU A 320 -6.12 -21.73 -17.47
CA GLU A 320 -7.29 -21.97 -18.33
C GLU A 320 -7.17 -21.35 -19.75
N GLY A 321 -5.97 -20.86 -20.11
CA GLY A 321 -5.68 -20.31 -21.45
C GLY A 321 -6.27 -18.91 -21.70
N ALA A 322 -6.81 -18.24 -20.67
CA ALA A 322 -7.38 -16.91 -20.76
C ALA A 322 -6.30 -15.81 -20.62
N ASN A 323 -5.28 -15.84 -21.48
CA ASN A 323 -4.10 -14.99 -21.41
C ASN A 323 -4.43 -13.49 -21.35
N HIS A 324 -5.50 -13.03 -22.03
CA HIS A 324 -5.93 -11.62 -21.97
C HIS A 324 -6.42 -11.23 -20.58
N ILE A 325 -7.11 -12.13 -19.87
CA ILE A 325 -7.57 -11.92 -18.49
C ILE A 325 -6.38 -11.94 -17.54
N ALA A 326 -5.42 -12.84 -17.73
CA ALA A 326 -4.17 -12.87 -16.96
C ALA A 326 -3.36 -11.56 -17.13
N LEU A 327 -3.25 -11.04 -18.35
CA LEU A 327 -2.61 -9.75 -18.61
C LEU A 327 -3.34 -8.60 -17.94
N LEU A 328 -4.67 -8.59 -17.99
CA LEU A 328 -5.48 -7.59 -17.30
C LEU A 328 -5.32 -7.68 -15.77
N ALA A 329 -5.27 -8.89 -15.21
CA ALA A 329 -4.98 -9.13 -13.80
C ALA A 329 -3.59 -8.60 -13.41
N PHE A 330 -2.56 -8.84 -14.24
CA PHE A 330 -1.22 -8.28 -14.05
C PHE A 330 -1.23 -6.75 -14.07
N LEU A 331 -1.92 -6.12 -15.04
CA LEU A 331 -2.06 -4.66 -15.09
C LEU A 331 -2.80 -4.12 -13.86
N GLY A 332 -3.84 -4.81 -13.39
CA GLY A 332 -4.57 -4.46 -12.18
C GLY A 332 -3.69 -4.49 -10.93
N GLY A 333 -2.87 -5.53 -10.78
CA GLY A 333 -1.92 -5.66 -9.67
C GLY A 333 -0.77 -4.65 -9.75
N THR A 334 -0.24 -4.39 -10.95
CA THR A 334 0.76 -3.34 -11.19
C THR A 334 0.18 -1.97 -10.86
N SER A 335 -1.08 -1.70 -11.24
CA SER A 335 -1.83 -0.49 -10.87
C SER A 335 -1.97 -0.35 -9.35
N ALA A 336 -2.28 -1.44 -8.65
CA ALA A 336 -2.40 -1.44 -7.20
C ALA A 336 -1.06 -1.14 -6.51
N ALA A 337 0.04 -1.65 -7.06
CA ALA A 337 1.39 -1.43 -6.56
C ALA A 337 1.90 -0.01 -6.84
N SER A 338 1.81 0.45 -8.11
CA SER A 338 2.37 1.73 -8.54
C SER A 338 1.75 2.91 -7.79
N GLY A 339 0.43 2.96 -7.67
CA GLY A 339 -0.26 4.03 -6.94
C GLY A 339 0.18 4.12 -5.49
N MET A 340 0.35 2.97 -4.82
CA MET A 340 0.86 2.92 -3.46
C MET A 340 2.30 3.44 -3.37
N VAL A 341 3.19 2.99 -4.23
CA VAL A 341 4.61 3.41 -4.23
C VAL A 341 4.72 4.91 -4.46
N ILE A 342 4.02 5.44 -5.45
CA ILE A 342 4.04 6.86 -5.81
C ILE A 342 3.60 7.72 -4.61
N VAL A 343 2.41 7.47 -4.06
CA VAL A 343 1.87 8.30 -2.99
C VAL A 343 2.66 8.14 -1.70
N SER A 344 3.13 6.92 -1.37
CA SER A 344 3.93 6.69 -0.16
C SER A 344 5.28 7.39 -0.23
N THR A 345 5.99 7.27 -1.35
CA THR A 345 7.31 7.90 -1.50
C THR A 345 7.22 9.42 -1.53
N ILE A 346 6.16 10.00 -2.14
CA ILE A 346 5.91 11.44 -2.11
C ILE A 346 5.61 11.90 -0.67
N ALA A 347 4.69 11.23 0.03
CA ALA A 347 4.35 11.58 1.41
C ALA A 347 5.56 11.50 2.35
N LEU A 348 6.35 10.42 2.25
CA LEU A 348 7.57 10.26 3.03
C LEU A 348 8.66 11.27 2.65
N ALA A 349 8.83 11.57 1.34
CA ALA A 349 9.79 12.57 0.89
C ALA A 349 9.43 13.98 1.40
N ILE A 350 8.13 14.33 1.46
CA ILE A 350 7.64 15.56 2.08
C ILE A 350 7.98 15.59 3.58
N MET A 351 7.69 14.49 4.31
CA MET A 351 8.00 14.40 5.74
C MET A 351 9.49 14.55 6.01
N VAL A 352 10.34 13.77 5.33
CA VAL A 352 11.80 13.82 5.50
C VAL A 352 12.35 15.19 5.11
N SER A 353 11.88 15.75 3.98
CA SER A 353 12.29 17.09 3.55
C SER A 353 11.94 18.16 4.58
N ASN A 354 10.70 18.17 5.10
CA ASN A 354 10.22 19.24 5.97
C ASN A 354 10.72 19.08 7.41
N ASP A 355 10.77 17.85 7.94
CA ASP A 355 11.03 17.60 9.35
C ASP A 355 12.51 17.34 9.67
N LEU A 356 13.28 16.76 8.72
CA LEU A 356 14.71 16.47 8.92
C LEU A 356 15.60 17.44 8.16
N VAL A 357 15.43 17.55 6.81
CA VAL A 357 16.39 18.24 5.96
C VAL A 357 16.30 19.75 6.12
N MET A 358 15.08 20.32 6.07
CA MET A 358 14.86 21.76 6.16
C MET A 358 15.41 22.39 7.45
N PRO A 359 15.14 21.85 8.64
CA PRO A 359 15.68 22.40 9.87
C PRO A 359 17.21 22.38 9.94
N LEU A 360 17.84 21.34 9.38
CA LEU A 360 19.30 21.24 9.29
C LEU A 360 19.90 22.27 8.34
N LEU A 361 19.27 22.46 7.17
CA LEU A 361 19.69 23.46 6.19
C LEU A 361 19.56 24.88 6.74
N LEU A 362 18.41 25.21 7.35
CA LEU A 362 18.16 26.53 7.92
C LEU A 362 19.13 26.90 9.05
N ARG A 363 19.59 25.91 9.85
CA ARG A 363 20.60 26.11 10.88
C ARG A 363 22.00 26.41 10.30
N ARG A 364 22.32 25.84 9.11
CA ARG A 364 23.63 26.02 8.47
C ARG A 364 23.71 27.22 7.53
N MET A 365 22.61 27.58 6.89
CA MET A 365 22.55 28.69 5.94
C MET A 365 22.17 29.97 6.67
N ARG A 366 23.08 30.95 6.74
CA ARG A 366 22.70 32.35 7.03
C ARG A 366 21.99 32.90 5.80
N LEU A 367 20.65 32.85 5.82
CA LEU A 367 19.81 33.23 4.69
C LEU A 367 19.91 34.74 4.43
N THR A 368 20.56 35.11 3.32
CA THR A 368 20.49 36.46 2.76
C THR A 368 19.30 36.54 1.81
N GLN A 369 18.61 37.67 1.74
CA GLN A 369 17.37 37.86 0.95
C GLN A 369 17.40 37.49 -0.55
N ARG A 370 18.57 37.31 -1.15
CA ARG A 370 18.74 36.87 -2.55
C ARG A 370 18.50 35.36 -2.79
N THR A 371 18.30 34.56 -1.74
CA THR A 371 18.30 33.09 -1.81
C THR A 371 16.93 32.48 -2.16
N HIS A 372 15.83 33.24 -2.17
CA HIS A 372 14.48 32.68 -2.34
C HIS A 372 14.23 31.93 -3.66
N ARG A 373 14.78 32.40 -4.79
CA ARG A 373 14.60 31.72 -6.10
C ARG A 373 15.43 30.43 -6.22
N HIS A 374 16.59 30.37 -5.57
CA HIS A 374 17.43 29.17 -5.57
C HIS A 374 16.95 28.11 -4.59
N PHE A 375 16.21 28.52 -3.55
CA PHE A 375 15.74 27.65 -2.49
C PHE A 375 14.66 26.66 -2.96
N SER A 376 13.77 27.10 -3.83
CA SER A 376 12.75 26.23 -4.41
C SER A 376 13.35 25.13 -5.30
N GLY A 377 14.32 25.47 -6.15
CA GLY A 377 15.05 24.48 -6.94
C GLY A 377 15.80 23.45 -6.09
N LEU A 378 16.44 23.91 -5.00
CA LEU A 378 17.13 23.02 -4.07
C LEU A 378 16.16 22.03 -3.39
N LEU A 379 14.99 22.50 -2.98
CA LEU A 379 13.97 21.67 -2.36
C LEU A 379 13.47 20.56 -3.30
N LEU A 380 13.29 20.87 -4.58
CA LEU A 380 12.95 19.86 -5.60
C LEU A 380 14.04 18.81 -5.76
N VAL A 381 15.30 19.22 -5.84
CA VAL A 381 16.43 18.29 -5.95
C VAL A 381 16.51 17.39 -4.72
N ILE A 382 16.32 17.95 -3.52
CA ILE A 382 16.28 17.18 -2.27
C ILE A 382 15.15 16.15 -2.31
N ARG A 383 13.91 16.56 -2.65
CA ARG A 383 12.77 15.63 -2.72
C ARG A 383 12.99 14.51 -3.74
N ARG A 384 13.57 14.83 -4.91
CA ARG A 384 13.93 13.80 -5.91
C ARG A 384 14.97 12.82 -5.39
N GLY A 385 16.01 13.33 -4.73
CA GLY A 385 17.04 12.51 -4.09
C GLY A 385 16.45 11.61 -3.00
N LEU A 386 15.51 12.13 -2.20
CA LEU A 386 14.81 11.35 -1.17
C LEU A 386 13.92 10.25 -1.77
N ILE A 387 13.21 10.52 -2.88
CA ILE A 387 12.42 9.50 -3.59
C ILE A 387 13.33 8.36 -4.04
N LEU A 388 14.48 8.67 -4.67
CA LEU A 388 15.44 7.66 -5.09
C LEU A 388 15.99 6.86 -3.90
N LEU A 389 16.33 7.52 -2.81
CA LEU A 389 16.86 6.88 -1.61
C LEU A 389 15.83 5.96 -0.95
N LEU A 390 14.57 6.37 -0.88
CA LEU A 390 13.48 5.56 -0.35
C LEU A 390 13.22 4.32 -1.21
N LEU A 391 13.22 4.46 -2.53
CA LEU A 391 13.04 3.34 -3.46
C LEU A 391 14.25 2.39 -3.44
N LEU A 392 15.46 2.91 -3.34
CA LEU A 392 16.66 2.11 -3.17
C LEU A 392 16.61 1.33 -1.84
N GLY A 393 16.23 2.01 -0.75
CA GLY A 393 16.05 1.35 0.55
C GLY A 393 14.99 0.24 0.52
N ALA A 394 13.89 0.47 -0.18
CA ALA A 394 12.84 -0.54 -0.37
C ALA A 394 13.33 -1.71 -1.24
N TRP A 395 14.12 -1.44 -2.28
CA TRP A 395 14.73 -2.48 -3.10
C TRP A 395 15.76 -3.32 -2.31
N LEU A 396 16.60 -2.69 -1.50
CA LEU A 396 17.52 -3.41 -0.60
C LEU A 396 16.76 -4.30 0.38
N PHE A 397 15.65 -3.80 0.93
CA PHE A 397 14.79 -4.60 1.79
C PHE A 397 14.13 -5.75 1.02
N TYR A 398 13.68 -5.52 -0.22
CA TYR A 398 13.14 -6.55 -1.09
C TYR A 398 14.17 -7.67 -1.36
N GLN A 399 15.44 -7.33 -1.59
CA GLN A 399 16.52 -8.32 -1.78
C GLN A 399 16.85 -9.10 -0.51
N ALA A 400 16.65 -8.48 0.66
CA ALA A 400 16.86 -9.13 1.95
C ALA A 400 15.66 -10.01 2.38
N LEU A 401 14.48 -9.81 1.75
CA LEU A 401 13.30 -10.65 1.98
C LEU A 401 13.50 -11.98 1.25
N ASP A 402 13.54 -13.05 2.04
CA ASP A 402 13.48 -14.40 1.48
C ASP A 402 12.15 -14.61 0.74
N THR A 403 12.16 -15.42 -0.30
CA THR A 403 10.99 -15.72 -1.15
C THR A 403 9.83 -16.37 -0.40
N ILE A 404 10.04 -16.76 0.86
CA ILE A 404 9.13 -17.55 1.70
C ILE A 404 8.02 -16.73 2.36
N HIS A 405 8.17 -15.38 2.50
CA HIS A 405 7.16 -14.57 3.21
C HIS A 405 5.96 -14.24 2.34
N SER A 406 4.76 -14.50 2.86
CA SER A 406 3.51 -14.03 2.24
C SER A 406 3.44 -12.51 2.20
N LEU A 407 2.79 -11.95 1.17
CA LEU A 407 2.57 -10.51 1.06
C LEU A 407 1.84 -9.94 2.28
N SER A 408 0.95 -10.73 2.88
CA SER A 408 0.18 -10.32 4.06
C SER A 408 1.02 -10.16 5.32
N ALA A 409 1.99 -11.02 5.56
CA ALA A 409 2.86 -10.93 6.73
C ALA A 409 3.66 -9.62 6.73
N ILE A 410 4.24 -9.25 5.58
CA ILE A 410 4.97 -7.99 5.40
C ILE A 410 4.03 -6.79 5.59
N GLY A 411 2.79 -6.89 5.10
CA GLY A 411 1.78 -5.85 5.24
C GLY A 411 1.40 -5.58 6.70
N PHE A 412 1.10 -6.63 7.48
CA PHE A 412 0.78 -6.50 8.91
C PHE A 412 1.95 -5.97 9.72
N LEU A 413 3.19 -6.36 9.40
CA LEU A 413 4.39 -5.83 10.03
C LEU A 413 4.46 -4.30 9.88
N SER A 414 4.24 -3.79 8.68
CA SER A 414 4.23 -2.35 8.42
C SER A 414 3.04 -1.64 9.09
N PHE A 415 1.86 -2.28 9.15
CA PHE A 415 0.70 -1.72 9.84
C PHE A 415 0.96 -1.60 11.35
N ALA A 416 1.60 -2.59 11.96
CA ALA A 416 1.99 -2.55 13.37
C ALA A 416 2.96 -1.41 13.68
N ALA A 417 3.93 -1.16 12.80
CA ALA A 417 4.85 -0.02 12.93
C ALA A 417 4.12 1.33 12.93
N ILE A 418 3.09 1.47 12.10
CA ILE A 418 2.40 2.76 11.92
C ILE A 418 1.25 2.95 12.91
N ALA A 419 0.58 1.88 13.31
CA ALA A 419 -0.53 1.94 14.25
C ALA A 419 -0.14 2.56 15.61
N GLN A 420 1.16 2.52 15.98
CA GLN A 420 1.66 3.17 17.18
C GLN A 420 1.50 4.71 17.19
N PHE A 421 1.21 5.35 16.06
CA PHE A 421 0.88 6.76 16.00
C PHE A 421 -0.55 7.07 16.45
N ALA A 422 -1.44 6.06 16.44
CA ALA A 422 -2.86 6.25 16.70
C ALA A 422 -3.18 6.82 18.10
N PRO A 423 -2.54 6.40 19.20
CA PRO A 423 -2.77 7.01 20.52
C PRO A 423 -2.42 8.50 20.53
N ALA A 424 -1.33 8.90 19.86
CA ALA A 424 -0.93 10.30 19.74
C ALA A 424 -1.89 11.09 18.87
N LEU A 425 -2.36 10.54 17.75
CA LEU A 425 -3.27 11.18 16.82
C LEU A 425 -4.68 11.32 17.45
N ILE A 426 -5.27 10.22 17.95
CA ILE A 426 -6.62 10.21 18.54
C ILE A 426 -6.61 10.98 19.86
N GLY A 427 -5.61 10.76 20.72
CA GLY A 427 -5.41 11.52 21.94
C GLY A 427 -5.25 13.02 21.65
N GLY A 428 -4.54 13.37 20.58
CA GLY A 428 -4.41 14.74 20.11
C GLY A 428 -5.75 15.40 19.74
N LEU A 429 -6.72 14.63 19.23
CA LEU A 429 -8.04 15.13 18.87
C LEU A 429 -8.99 15.33 20.06
N TYR A 430 -8.91 14.46 21.07
CA TYR A 430 -9.94 14.38 22.11
C TYR A 430 -9.43 14.57 23.52
N TRP A 431 -8.15 14.29 23.80
CA TRP A 431 -7.58 14.29 25.16
C TRP A 431 -6.72 15.53 25.41
N ARG A 432 -7.28 16.52 26.09
CA ARG A 432 -6.60 17.79 26.41
C ARG A 432 -5.34 17.63 27.27
N PRO A 433 -5.30 16.76 28.33
CA PRO A 433 -4.13 16.58 29.17
C PRO A 433 -2.94 15.90 28.51
N GLY A 434 -3.10 15.35 27.28
CA GLY A 434 -2.02 14.70 26.56
C GLY A 434 -0.79 15.60 26.42
N ASN A 435 0.39 15.10 26.81
CA ASN A 435 1.62 15.86 26.82
C ASN A 435 2.70 15.24 25.90
N ARG A 436 3.67 16.09 25.51
CA ARG A 436 4.77 15.70 24.64
C ARG A 436 5.61 14.55 25.18
N LYS A 437 5.90 14.52 26.49
CA LYS A 437 6.74 13.48 27.09
C LYS A 437 6.09 12.10 27.00
N GLY A 438 4.75 12.02 27.26
CA GLY A 438 4.00 10.77 27.12
C GLY A 438 4.02 10.23 25.69
N VAL A 439 3.90 11.11 24.69
CA VAL A 439 3.98 10.70 23.28
C VAL A 439 5.36 10.15 22.93
N TYR A 440 6.46 10.81 23.39
CA TYR A 440 7.80 10.29 23.16
C TYR A 440 8.02 8.90 23.77
N VAL A 441 7.60 8.72 25.03
CA VAL A 441 7.72 7.42 25.69
C VAL A 441 6.89 6.36 24.96
N GLY A 442 5.64 6.68 24.61
CA GLY A 442 4.78 5.76 23.88
C GLY A 442 5.36 5.33 22.53
N LEU A 443 5.88 6.28 21.73
CA LEU A 443 6.54 5.98 20.45
C LEU A 443 7.82 5.18 20.63
N LEU A 444 8.63 5.50 21.63
CA LEU A 444 9.88 4.78 21.91
C LEU A 444 9.59 3.32 22.31
N VAL A 445 8.69 3.11 23.28
CA VAL A 445 8.32 1.76 23.74
C VAL A 445 7.69 0.96 22.60
N GLY A 446 6.75 1.57 21.86
CA GLY A 446 6.11 0.91 20.70
C GLY A 446 7.13 0.53 19.62
N SER A 447 8.09 1.41 19.32
CA SER A 447 9.13 1.13 18.32
C SER A 447 10.09 0.03 18.79
N VAL A 448 10.46 -0.01 20.06
CA VAL A 448 11.32 -1.07 20.62
C VAL A 448 10.60 -2.42 20.54
N ILE A 449 9.33 -2.49 20.95
CA ILE A 449 8.53 -3.72 20.86
C ILE A 449 8.43 -4.18 19.40
N TRP A 450 8.13 -3.25 18.48
CA TRP A 450 8.03 -3.57 17.05
C TRP A 450 9.36 -4.07 16.47
N LEU A 451 10.50 -3.44 16.81
CA LEU A 451 11.83 -3.89 16.38
C LEU A 451 12.18 -5.28 16.94
N ILE A 452 11.85 -5.56 18.19
CA ILE A 452 12.06 -6.89 18.78
C ILE A 452 11.21 -7.92 18.02
N THR A 453 9.96 -7.61 17.73
CA THR A 453 9.09 -8.50 16.95
C THR A 453 9.64 -8.74 15.54
N LEU A 454 10.14 -7.70 14.87
CA LEU A 454 10.79 -7.83 13.57
C LEU A 454 12.02 -8.74 13.62
N MET A 455 12.90 -8.53 14.62
CA MET A 455 14.11 -9.33 14.79
C MET A 455 13.80 -10.79 15.13
N SER A 456 12.78 -11.05 15.95
CA SER A 456 12.38 -12.41 16.30
C SER A 456 11.80 -13.18 15.09
N GLN A 457 11.09 -12.53 14.21
CA GLN A 457 10.62 -13.16 12.96
C GLN A 457 11.77 -13.50 12.03
N THR A 458 12.79 -12.66 11.94
CA THR A 458 13.98 -12.94 11.12
C THR A 458 14.88 -14.00 11.73
N SER A 459 15.01 -14.09 13.07
CA SER A 459 15.83 -15.13 13.74
C SER A 459 15.18 -16.51 13.72
N MET A 460 13.84 -16.61 13.79
CA MET A 460 13.14 -17.88 13.63
C MET A 460 13.37 -18.52 12.25
N LEU A 461 13.53 -17.70 11.21
CA LEU A 461 13.84 -18.13 9.85
C LEU A 461 15.29 -18.61 9.70
N ALA A 462 16.21 -18.11 10.57
CA ALA A 462 17.60 -18.54 10.62
C ALA A 462 17.83 -19.87 11.39
N GLY A 463 16.77 -20.51 11.90
CA GLY A 463 16.86 -21.83 12.54
C GLY A 463 17.19 -21.80 14.04
N ASP A 464 17.18 -20.65 14.68
CA ASP A 464 17.47 -20.50 16.11
C ASP A 464 16.17 -20.56 16.94
N SER A 465 15.90 -21.74 17.54
CA SER A 465 14.61 -22.06 18.20
C SER A 465 14.41 -21.49 19.60
N ASP A 466 15.42 -20.80 20.19
CA ASP A 466 15.39 -20.44 21.62
C ASP A 466 14.83 -19.04 21.97
N SER A 467 14.39 -18.25 20.99
CA SER A 467 13.92 -16.86 21.23
C SER A 467 12.39 -16.71 21.45
N ASN A 468 11.70 -17.77 21.84
CA ASN A 468 10.23 -17.89 21.79
C ASN A 468 9.44 -17.09 22.87
N LEU A 469 10.07 -16.52 23.90
CA LEU A 469 9.34 -16.00 25.08
C LEU A 469 8.57 -14.69 24.80
N LEU A 470 9.11 -13.80 23.97
CA LEU A 470 8.49 -12.50 23.66
C LEU A 470 7.41 -12.61 22.57
N LEU A 471 7.55 -13.54 21.62
CA LEU A 471 6.53 -13.83 20.62
C LEU A 471 5.24 -14.38 21.25
N TRP A 472 5.35 -15.16 22.30
CA TRP A 472 4.21 -15.71 23.05
C TRP A 472 3.32 -14.63 23.67
N ILE A 473 3.90 -13.48 24.02
CA ILE A 473 3.19 -12.36 24.64
C ILE A 473 2.48 -11.48 23.60
N ILE A 474 2.99 -11.41 22.37
CA ILE A 474 2.56 -10.41 21.37
C ILE A 474 1.75 -11.05 20.22
N THR A 475 2.01 -12.32 19.90
CA THR A 475 1.29 -13.06 18.89
C THR A 475 0.72 -14.36 19.47
N PRO A 476 -0.60 -14.63 19.32
CA PRO A 476 -1.16 -15.92 19.69
C PRO A 476 -0.40 -17.05 18.96
N PRO A 477 -0.13 -18.20 19.60
CA PRO A 477 0.64 -19.31 19.02
C PRO A 477 0.08 -19.84 17.70
N GLU A 478 -1.18 -19.57 17.38
CA GLU A 478 -1.87 -19.95 16.15
C GLU A 478 -1.42 -19.13 14.93
N LEU A 479 -1.01 -17.88 15.09
CA LEU A 479 -0.43 -17.06 14.02
C LEU A 479 0.95 -17.55 13.58
N LEU A 480 1.69 -18.19 14.49
CA LEU A 480 2.99 -18.79 14.20
C LEU A 480 2.86 -20.11 13.44
N ARG A 481 1.80 -20.88 13.71
CA ARG A 481 1.55 -22.14 12.96
C ARG A 481 1.13 -21.91 11.53
N SER A 482 0.35 -20.86 11.25
CA SER A 482 -0.05 -20.53 9.88
C SER A 482 1.08 -19.93 9.03
N CYS A 483 2.16 -19.44 9.66
CA CYS A 483 3.34 -18.94 8.94
C CYS A 483 4.45 -19.97 8.74
N CYS A 484 4.44 -21.09 9.49
CA CYS A 484 5.55 -22.09 9.48
C CYS A 484 5.23 -23.40 8.75
N TRP A 485 3.99 -23.59 8.27
CA TRP A 485 3.60 -24.82 7.54
C TRP A 485 2.92 -24.45 6.22
N SER A 486 3.70 -24.16 5.22
CA SER A 486 3.36 -24.36 3.80
C SER A 486 4.65 -24.45 3.01
#